data_49f995d572f758d3ec736499a0c8c5ac
#
_entry.id   49f995d572f758d3ec736499a0c8c5ac
#
_cell.length_a   1.000
_cell.length_b   1.000
_cell.length_c   1.000
_cell.angle_alpha   90.00
_cell.angle_beta   90.00
_cell.angle_gamma   90.00
#
_symmetry.space_group_name_H-M   'P 1'
#
loop_
_entity.id
_entity.type
_entity.pdbx_description
1 polymer ?
#
loop_
_entity_poly.entity_id
_entity_poly.type
_entity_poly.pdbx_seq_one_letter_code
_entity_poly.pdbx_strand_id
1 'polypeptide(L)'
;VSELNPPTDAYVQDMADTYLNRGYSIRTLMRRIMRSPEFSDPSNYYTRYSWPVEAVVRGIKEVGWVGYSLGDAVNQLINMGQQLYEPPDVAGWELGSGWVSSGAMLSRMNFAASLATSQRTALVAAAKPYAQTPESLLSYFIDRLAPSPLGDDTYQDLRTYLRSAAWTASDTQLRTKTAGLVHLVLGSGEYVFF
;
A
#
# COMPACT_ATOMS: atom_id res chain seq x y z
N VAL A 1 -7.12 -1.17 17.31
CA VAL A 1 -6.27 -0.04 17.74
C VAL A 1 -5.23 0.24 16.67
N SER A 2 -5.25 1.40 16.09
CA SER A 2 -4.33 1.82 15.02
C SER A 2 -3.98 3.31 15.14
N GLU A 3 -3.18 3.83 14.21
CA GLU A 3 -2.84 5.27 14.16
C GLU A 3 -4.08 6.16 14.01
N LEU A 4 -5.08 5.71 13.25
CA LEU A 4 -6.35 6.46 13.06
C LEU A 4 -7.41 6.14 14.12
N ASN A 5 -7.31 4.97 14.78
CA ASN A 5 -8.23 4.51 15.82
C ASN A 5 -7.46 4.29 17.13
N PRO A 6 -7.19 5.34 17.91
CA PRO A 6 -6.50 5.20 19.20
C PRO A 6 -7.34 4.34 20.17
N PRO A 7 -6.68 3.68 21.13
CA PRO A 7 -7.40 2.88 22.12
C PRO A 7 -8.30 3.75 22.99
N THR A 8 -9.46 3.21 23.39
CA THR A 8 -10.32 3.86 24.37
C THR A 8 -9.67 3.84 25.76
N ASP A 9 -10.03 4.79 26.61
CA ASP A 9 -9.55 4.83 28.02
C ASP A 9 -9.90 3.54 28.76
N ALA A 10 -11.08 2.97 28.51
CA ALA A 10 -11.50 1.71 29.11
C ALA A 10 -10.59 0.54 28.71
N TYR A 11 -10.19 0.48 27.42
CA TYR A 11 -9.24 -0.53 26.95
C TYR A 11 -7.86 -0.35 27.59
N VAL A 12 -7.36 0.89 27.67
CA VAL A 12 -6.08 1.19 28.31
C VAL A 12 -6.11 0.79 29.79
N GLN A 13 -7.22 1.07 30.49
CA GLN A 13 -7.38 0.70 31.90
C GLN A 13 -7.40 -0.83 32.09
N ASP A 14 -8.13 -1.60 31.25
CA ASP A 14 -8.11 -3.08 31.32
C ASP A 14 -6.69 -3.65 31.11
N MET A 15 -5.93 -3.06 30.18
CA MET A 15 -4.53 -3.46 29.96
C MET A 15 -3.63 -3.13 31.15
N ALA A 16 -3.81 -1.94 31.76
CA ALA A 16 -3.08 -1.52 32.96
C ALA A 16 -3.40 -2.44 34.14
N ASP A 17 -4.67 -2.73 34.39
CA ASP A 17 -5.11 -3.64 35.48
C ASP A 17 -4.57 -5.07 35.25
N THR A 18 -4.60 -5.54 34.00
CA THR A 18 -4.01 -6.83 33.66
C THR A 18 -2.52 -6.87 33.99
N TYR A 19 -1.79 -5.82 33.64
CA TYR A 19 -0.34 -5.72 33.90
C TYR A 19 -0.03 -5.70 35.41
N LEU A 20 -0.73 -4.85 36.15
CA LEU A 20 -0.57 -4.72 37.59
C LEU A 20 -0.92 -6.02 38.33
N ASN A 21 -2.10 -6.58 38.06
CA ASN A 21 -2.62 -7.76 38.76
C ASN A 21 -1.91 -9.08 38.44
N ARG A 22 -1.08 -9.08 37.39
CA ARG A 22 -0.28 -10.26 36.95
C ARG A 22 1.22 -10.09 37.21
N GLY A 23 1.58 -9.30 38.22
CA GLY A 23 2.96 -9.13 38.66
C GLY A 23 3.86 -8.49 37.60
N TYR A 24 3.34 -7.50 36.90
CA TYR A 24 4.07 -6.73 35.85
C TYR A 24 4.56 -7.60 34.68
N SER A 25 3.84 -8.68 34.38
CA SER A 25 4.22 -9.62 33.32
C SER A 25 3.89 -9.08 31.92
N ILE A 26 4.89 -8.66 31.17
CA ILE A 26 4.77 -8.24 29.76
C ILE A 26 4.18 -9.38 28.91
N ARG A 27 4.57 -10.65 29.15
CA ARG A 27 4.00 -11.79 28.45
C ARG A 27 2.49 -11.89 28.59
N THR A 28 1.98 -11.68 29.79
CA THR A 28 0.54 -11.73 30.07
C THR A 28 -0.18 -10.57 29.42
N LEU A 29 0.39 -9.37 29.48
CA LEU A 29 -0.13 -8.18 28.82
C LEU A 29 -0.22 -8.39 27.29
N MET A 30 0.86 -8.79 26.65
CA MET A 30 0.88 -9.05 25.20
C MET A 30 -0.15 -10.10 24.78
N ARG A 31 -0.28 -11.17 25.58
CA ARG A 31 -1.32 -12.19 25.32
C ARG A 31 -2.73 -11.63 25.44
N ARG A 32 -2.98 -10.75 26.41
CA ARG A 32 -4.27 -10.08 26.57
C ARG A 32 -4.58 -9.17 25.38
N ILE A 33 -3.62 -8.34 24.95
CA ILE A 33 -3.73 -7.47 23.78
C ILE A 33 -4.07 -8.28 22.54
N MET A 34 -3.24 -9.29 22.18
CA MET A 34 -3.41 -10.08 20.96
C MET A 34 -4.70 -10.93 20.92
N ARG A 35 -5.35 -11.15 22.06
CA ARG A 35 -6.61 -11.89 22.18
C ARG A 35 -7.83 -10.99 22.35
N SER A 36 -7.62 -9.69 22.45
CA SER A 36 -8.72 -8.76 22.58
C SER A 36 -9.48 -8.60 21.26
N PRO A 37 -10.80 -8.40 21.31
CA PRO A 37 -11.58 -8.06 20.12
C PRO A 37 -11.03 -6.81 19.41
N GLU A 38 -10.59 -5.81 20.16
CA GLU A 38 -10.06 -4.54 19.65
C GLU A 38 -8.79 -4.73 18.81
N PHE A 39 -7.99 -5.78 19.07
CA PHE A 39 -6.81 -6.07 18.26
C PHE A 39 -7.17 -6.57 16.86
N SER A 40 -8.22 -7.39 16.76
CA SER A 40 -8.67 -8.03 15.52
C SER A 40 -9.86 -7.30 14.87
N ASP A 41 -10.23 -6.12 15.36
CA ASP A 41 -11.37 -5.38 14.83
C ASP A 41 -11.12 -4.97 13.38
N PRO A 42 -12.03 -5.28 12.44
CA PRO A 42 -11.89 -4.90 11.02
C PRO A 42 -11.75 -3.40 10.80
N SER A 43 -12.22 -2.55 11.72
CA SER A 43 -12.04 -1.10 11.64
C SER A 43 -10.58 -0.65 11.76
N ASN A 44 -9.68 -1.55 12.18
CA ASN A 44 -8.25 -1.28 12.23
C ASN A 44 -7.51 -1.68 10.94
N TYR A 45 -8.19 -2.34 10.01
CA TYR A 45 -7.54 -2.76 8.76
C TYR A 45 -7.36 -1.56 7.85
N TYR A 46 -6.21 -1.50 7.21
CA TYR A 46 -5.86 -0.42 6.27
C TYR A 46 -5.95 0.99 6.85
N THR A 47 -5.60 1.14 8.12
CA THR A 47 -5.64 2.42 8.84
C THR A 47 -4.26 2.94 9.20
N ARG A 48 -3.20 2.22 8.82
CA ARG A 48 -1.83 2.63 9.04
C ARG A 48 -1.23 3.17 7.75
N TYR A 49 -0.56 4.31 7.83
CA TYR A 49 0.19 4.85 6.70
C TYR A 49 1.42 3.97 6.39
N SER A 50 1.59 3.60 5.13
CA SER A 50 2.78 2.87 4.69
C SER A 50 3.99 3.79 4.66
N TRP A 51 5.06 3.35 5.31
CA TRP A 51 6.34 4.04 5.24
C TRP A 51 6.95 3.88 3.83
N PRO A 52 7.85 4.79 3.41
CA PRO A 52 8.48 4.69 2.10
C PRO A 52 9.08 3.33 1.81
N VAL A 53 9.79 2.71 2.77
CA VAL A 53 10.38 1.37 2.60
C VAL A 53 9.31 0.31 2.32
N GLU A 54 8.18 0.38 3.00
CA GLU A 54 7.07 -0.55 2.79
C GLU A 54 6.45 -0.35 1.41
N ALA A 55 6.20 0.91 1.02
CA ALA A 55 5.64 1.25 -0.29
C ALA A 55 6.54 0.79 -1.44
N VAL A 56 7.86 1.00 -1.34
CA VAL A 56 8.82 0.59 -2.36
C VAL A 56 8.91 -0.93 -2.47
N VAL A 57 9.11 -1.63 -1.35
CA VAL A 57 9.22 -3.10 -1.34
C VAL A 57 7.93 -3.74 -1.82
N ARG A 58 6.79 -3.24 -1.37
CA ARG A 58 5.48 -3.71 -1.76
C ARG A 58 5.24 -3.52 -3.26
N GLY A 59 5.44 -2.31 -3.79
CA GLY A 59 5.26 -2.04 -5.22
C GLY A 59 6.12 -2.92 -6.11
N ILE A 60 7.41 -3.13 -5.76
CA ILE A 60 8.31 -4.02 -6.49
C ILE A 60 7.79 -5.47 -6.49
N LYS A 61 7.35 -5.96 -5.32
CA LYS A 61 6.83 -7.33 -5.19
C LYS A 61 5.51 -7.55 -5.92
N GLU A 62 4.59 -6.60 -5.83
CA GLU A 62 3.26 -6.70 -6.44
C GLU A 62 3.32 -6.63 -7.97
N VAL A 63 4.19 -5.80 -8.54
CA VAL A 63 4.42 -5.84 -9.99
C VAL A 63 5.23 -7.07 -10.43
N GLY A 64 5.84 -7.80 -9.49
CA GLY A 64 6.61 -9.01 -9.76
C GLY A 64 7.97 -8.72 -10.39
N TRP A 65 8.60 -7.61 -10.05
CA TRP A 65 9.93 -7.26 -10.59
C TRP A 65 11.04 -8.03 -9.87
N VAL A 66 11.48 -9.09 -10.49
CA VAL A 66 12.66 -9.84 -10.04
C VAL A 66 13.93 -9.13 -10.54
N GLY A 67 14.86 -8.87 -9.63
CA GLY A 67 16.14 -8.24 -9.97
C GLY A 67 16.09 -6.70 -9.97
N TYR A 68 15.15 -6.08 -9.29
CA TYR A 68 15.18 -4.64 -9.04
C TYR A 68 16.47 -4.25 -8.31
N SER A 69 17.13 -3.19 -8.79
CA SER A 69 18.38 -2.73 -8.21
C SER A 69 18.18 -2.21 -6.78
N LEU A 70 18.99 -2.68 -5.83
CA LEU A 70 18.97 -2.17 -4.46
C LEU A 70 19.28 -0.67 -4.39
N GLY A 71 20.24 -0.21 -5.22
CA GLY A 71 20.58 1.21 -5.30
C GLY A 71 19.40 2.07 -5.78
N ASP A 72 18.67 1.59 -6.78
CA ASP A 72 17.47 2.28 -7.26
C ASP A 72 16.36 2.30 -6.19
N ALA A 73 16.18 1.20 -5.44
CA ALA A 73 15.24 1.16 -4.33
C ALA A 73 15.59 2.20 -3.26
N VAL A 74 16.85 2.29 -2.86
CA VAL A 74 17.32 3.30 -1.88
C VAL A 74 17.06 4.72 -2.38
N ASN A 75 17.32 5.01 -3.66
CA ASN A 75 17.03 6.32 -4.24
C ASN A 75 15.53 6.67 -4.16
N GLN A 76 14.64 5.69 -4.37
CA GLN A 76 13.20 5.93 -4.21
C GLN A 76 12.83 6.25 -2.75
N LEU A 77 13.45 5.58 -1.78
CA LEU A 77 13.24 5.88 -0.36
C LEU A 77 13.66 7.30 -0.01
N ILE A 78 14.85 7.72 -0.46
CA ILE A 78 15.36 9.09 -0.26
C ILE A 78 14.41 10.12 -0.87
N ASN A 79 13.93 9.89 -2.09
CA ASN A 79 12.98 10.77 -2.77
C ASN A 79 11.63 10.89 -2.02
N MET A 80 11.24 9.86 -1.27
CA MET A 80 10.05 9.85 -0.42
C MET A 80 10.33 10.38 1.00
N GLY A 81 11.58 10.77 1.30
CA GLY A 81 11.97 11.35 2.60
C GLY A 81 12.52 10.36 3.62
N GLN A 82 12.74 9.08 3.25
CA GLN A 82 13.29 8.07 4.17
C GLN A 82 14.69 7.63 3.75
N GLN A 83 15.71 8.26 4.31
CA GLN A 83 17.09 7.79 4.17
C GLN A 83 17.38 6.74 5.25
N LEU A 84 17.46 5.47 4.88
CA LEU A 84 17.66 4.38 5.84
C LEU A 84 18.91 4.59 6.69
N TYR A 85 18.79 4.31 7.98
CA TYR A 85 19.83 4.47 9.01
C TYR A 85 20.23 5.93 9.32
N GLU A 86 19.64 6.92 8.66
CA GLU A 86 19.90 8.34 8.88
C GLU A 86 18.59 9.08 9.19
N PRO A 87 17.99 8.87 10.38
CA PRO A 87 16.80 9.62 10.78
C PRO A 87 17.13 11.11 10.92
N PRO A 88 16.15 12.00 10.70
CA PRO A 88 16.39 13.45 10.73
C PRO A 88 16.82 13.97 12.11
N ASP A 89 16.43 13.27 13.17
CA ASP A 89 16.81 13.62 14.55
C ASP A 89 16.80 12.40 15.47
N VAL A 90 17.05 12.64 16.77
CA VAL A 90 17.10 11.59 17.81
C VAL A 90 15.75 10.93 18.09
N ALA A 91 14.63 11.55 17.72
CA ALA A 91 13.29 10.97 17.82
C ALA A 91 12.98 9.97 16.70
N GLY A 92 13.77 9.96 15.65
CA GLY A 92 13.60 9.07 14.49
C GLY A 92 12.93 9.76 13.31
N TRP A 93 12.25 8.96 12.49
CA TRP A 93 11.47 9.46 11.35
C TRP A 93 10.06 9.86 11.78
N GLU A 94 9.45 10.70 10.96
CA GLU A 94 8.04 11.04 11.06
C GLU A 94 7.14 9.79 11.15
N LEU A 95 6.02 9.94 11.84
CA LEU A 95 5.00 8.91 12.00
C LEU A 95 3.69 9.33 11.33
N GLY A 96 2.86 8.36 11.03
CA GLY A 96 1.50 8.60 10.54
C GLY A 96 1.48 9.44 9.26
N SER A 97 0.70 10.50 9.27
CA SER A 97 0.48 11.38 8.11
C SER A 97 1.72 12.17 7.66
N GLY A 98 2.80 12.21 8.44
CA GLY A 98 4.07 12.84 8.03
C GLY A 98 4.64 12.26 6.73
N TRP A 99 4.29 11.01 6.41
CA TRP A 99 4.71 10.34 5.17
C TRP A 99 3.86 10.64 3.93
N VAL A 100 2.86 11.52 4.03
CA VAL A 100 1.93 11.86 2.93
C VAL A 100 1.95 13.34 2.56
N SER A 101 3.09 13.99 2.69
CA SER A 101 3.29 15.33 2.15
C SER A 101 3.15 15.34 0.62
N SER A 102 2.84 16.49 0.04
CA SER A 102 2.70 16.63 -1.43
C SER A 102 3.95 16.15 -2.18
N GLY A 103 5.15 16.42 -1.65
CA GLY A 103 6.41 15.95 -2.24
C GLY A 103 6.56 14.43 -2.17
N ALA A 104 6.23 13.81 -1.03
CA ALA A 104 6.27 12.37 -0.86
C ALA A 104 5.24 11.67 -1.75
N MET A 105 4.03 12.22 -1.89
CA MET A 105 3.01 11.68 -2.79
C MET A 105 3.44 11.76 -4.25
N LEU A 106 4.01 12.88 -4.69
CA LEU A 106 4.55 13.00 -6.04
C LEU A 106 5.66 11.97 -6.31
N SER A 107 6.54 11.75 -5.33
CA SER A 107 7.59 10.74 -5.43
C SER A 107 7.03 9.32 -5.52
N ARG A 108 5.97 9.00 -4.76
CA ARG A 108 5.23 7.73 -4.86
C ARG A 108 4.61 7.54 -6.25
N MET A 109 3.96 8.55 -6.80
CA MET A 109 3.38 8.52 -8.15
C MET A 109 4.44 8.32 -9.23
N ASN A 110 5.58 9.02 -9.12
CA ASN A 110 6.71 8.85 -10.03
C ASN A 110 7.31 7.44 -9.97
N PHE A 111 7.42 6.89 -8.76
CA PHE A 111 7.86 5.50 -8.57
C PHE A 111 6.86 4.51 -9.19
N ALA A 112 5.56 4.69 -8.97
CA ALA A 112 4.51 3.86 -9.59
C ALA A 112 4.58 3.91 -11.13
N ALA A 113 4.77 5.10 -11.71
CA ALA A 113 4.95 5.28 -13.15
C ALA A 113 6.21 4.55 -13.68
N SER A 114 7.32 4.63 -12.94
CA SER A 114 8.57 3.94 -13.25
C SER A 114 8.38 2.42 -13.26
N LEU A 115 7.75 1.86 -12.22
CA LEU A 115 7.43 0.42 -12.14
C LEU A 115 6.55 -0.03 -13.31
N ALA A 116 5.46 0.69 -13.55
CA ALA A 116 4.51 0.38 -14.62
C ALA A 116 5.16 0.39 -16.01
N THR A 117 6.05 1.36 -16.25
CA THR A 117 6.73 1.51 -17.53
C THR A 117 7.81 0.45 -17.73
N SER A 118 8.63 0.20 -16.73
CA SER A 118 9.75 -0.74 -16.81
C SER A 118 9.28 -2.20 -16.90
N GLN A 119 8.19 -2.56 -16.23
CA GLN A 119 7.64 -3.92 -16.25
C GLN A 119 6.52 -4.14 -17.25
N ARG A 120 6.32 -3.23 -18.20
CA ARG A 120 5.21 -3.26 -19.16
C ARG A 120 5.04 -4.61 -19.86
N THR A 121 6.12 -5.25 -20.29
CA THR A 121 6.06 -6.54 -20.98
C THR A 121 5.64 -7.67 -20.03
N ALA A 122 6.20 -7.72 -18.83
CA ALA A 122 5.85 -8.73 -17.82
C ALA A 122 4.39 -8.54 -17.35
N LEU A 123 3.96 -7.30 -17.16
CA LEU A 123 2.58 -6.98 -16.79
C LEU A 123 1.58 -7.40 -17.85
N VAL A 124 1.89 -7.19 -19.15
CA VAL A 124 1.04 -7.68 -20.26
C VAL A 124 0.95 -9.18 -20.24
N ALA A 125 2.08 -9.88 -20.10
CA ALA A 125 2.09 -11.35 -20.06
C ALA A 125 1.24 -11.90 -18.91
N ALA A 126 1.34 -11.30 -17.72
CA ALA A 126 0.55 -11.69 -16.56
C ALA A 126 -0.95 -11.36 -16.70
N ALA A 127 -1.29 -10.25 -17.36
CA ALA A 127 -2.66 -9.79 -17.53
C ALA A 127 -3.41 -10.48 -18.69
N LYS A 128 -2.70 -11.02 -19.67
CA LYS A 128 -3.29 -11.58 -20.89
C LYS A 128 -4.37 -12.64 -20.65
N PRO A 129 -4.25 -13.57 -19.70
CA PRO A 129 -5.32 -14.53 -19.38
C PRO A 129 -6.61 -13.89 -18.85
N TYR A 130 -6.54 -12.67 -18.34
CA TYR A 130 -7.65 -11.95 -17.71
C TYR A 130 -8.20 -10.81 -18.59
N ALA A 131 -7.73 -10.69 -19.82
CA ALA A 131 -8.00 -9.57 -20.71
C ALA A 131 -9.23 -9.77 -21.62
N GLN A 132 -10.14 -10.70 -21.30
CA GLN A 132 -11.34 -10.95 -22.12
C GLN A 132 -12.26 -9.72 -22.15
N THR A 133 -12.41 -9.05 -21.02
CA THR A 133 -13.18 -7.81 -20.89
C THR A 133 -12.39 -6.77 -20.11
N PRO A 134 -12.71 -5.46 -20.23
CA PRO A 134 -12.11 -4.43 -19.39
C PRO A 134 -12.32 -4.72 -17.90
N GLU A 135 -13.48 -5.24 -17.52
CA GLU A 135 -13.86 -5.53 -16.14
C GLU A 135 -13.03 -6.69 -15.57
N SER A 136 -12.82 -7.75 -16.32
CA SER A 136 -11.98 -8.88 -15.86
C SER A 136 -10.52 -8.46 -15.67
N LEU A 137 -10.01 -7.58 -16.53
CA LEU A 137 -8.68 -7.01 -16.37
C LEU A 137 -8.60 -6.11 -15.14
N LEU A 138 -9.62 -5.28 -14.91
CA LEU A 138 -9.70 -4.42 -13.73
C LEU A 138 -9.71 -5.24 -12.45
N SER A 139 -10.58 -6.25 -12.36
CA SER A 139 -10.66 -7.13 -11.20
C SER A 139 -9.31 -7.78 -10.88
N TYR A 140 -8.64 -8.31 -11.91
CA TYR A 140 -7.32 -8.91 -11.74
C TYR A 140 -6.29 -7.96 -11.12
N PHE A 141 -6.24 -6.69 -11.58
CA PHE A 141 -5.28 -5.74 -11.04
C PHE A 141 -5.67 -5.20 -9.66
N ILE A 142 -6.96 -5.05 -9.39
CA ILE A 142 -7.42 -4.69 -8.04
C ILE A 142 -7.06 -5.80 -7.06
N ASP A 143 -7.41 -7.04 -7.36
CA ASP A 143 -7.11 -8.19 -6.49
C ASP A 143 -5.60 -8.37 -6.24
N ARG A 144 -4.79 -7.99 -7.22
CA ARG A 144 -3.32 -8.13 -7.14
C ARG A 144 -2.64 -6.98 -6.42
N LEU A 145 -3.09 -5.75 -6.61
CA LEU A 145 -2.37 -4.53 -6.22
C LEU A 145 -3.02 -3.77 -5.08
N ALA A 146 -4.37 -3.77 -5.01
CA ALA A 146 -5.07 -2.98 -4.01
C ALA A 146 -5.06 -3.70 -2.65
N PRO A 147 -4.49 -3.09 -1.60
CA PRO A 147 -4.47 -3.71 -0.26
C PRO A 147 -5.82 -3.63 0.43
N SER A 148 -6.57 -2.59 0.13
CA SER A 148 -7.88 -2.28 0.70
C SER A 148 -8.92 -2.18 -0.41
N PRO A 149 -10.20 -2.27 -0.08
CA PRO A 149 -11.25 -1.87 -1.01
C PRO A 149 -10.98 -0.45 -1.50
N LEU A 150 -10.97 -0.27 -2.82
CA LEU A 150 -10.89 1.07 -3.42
C LEU A 150 -12.21 1.81 -3.16
N GLY A 151 -12.11 3.13 -2.96
CA GLY A 151 -13.29 3.98 -2.92
C GLY A 151 -14.06 3.91 -4.24
N ASP A 152 -15.37 4.16 -4.18
CA ASP A 152 -16.24 4.10 -5.36
C ASP A 152 -15.76 5.02 -6.48
N ASP A 153 -15.30 6.22 -6.16
CA ASP A 153 -14.79 7.20 -7.13
C ASP A 153 -13.54 6.66 -7.83
N THR A 154 -12.55 6.18 -7.07
CA THR A 154 -11.32 5.59 -7.62
C THR A 154 -11.65 4.38 -8.51
N TYR A 155 -12.57 3.52 -8.08
CA TYR A 155 -13.00 2.37 -8.89
C TYR A 155 -13.64 2.82 -10.22
N GLN A 156 -14.51 3.83 -10.20
CA GLN A 156 -15.16 4.35 -11.41
C GLN A 156 -14.15 5.04 -12.35
N ASP A 157 -13.15 5.73 -11.81
CA ASP A 157 -12.09 6.36 -12.60
C ASP A 157 -11.25 5.30 -13.33
N LEU A 158 -10.86 4.23 -12.65
CA LEU A 158 -10.14 3.09 -13.25
C LEU A 158 -10.95 2.43 -14.35
N ARG A 159 -12.25 2.24 -14.12
CA ARG A 159 -13.18 1.69 -15.09
C ARG A 159 -13.33 2.60 -16.31
N THR A 160 -13.46 3.90 -16.09
CA THR A 160 -13.55 4.92 -17.14
C THR A 160 -12.26 4.94 -17.97
N TYR A 161 -11.09 4.89 -17.32
CA TYR A 161 -9.81 4.78 -18.01
C TYR A 161 -9.75 3.55 -18.93
N LEU A 162 -10.20 2.38 -18.48
CA LEU A 162 -10.22 1.19 -19.31
C LEU A 162 -11.15 1.32 -20.51
N ARG A 163 -12.31 1.92 -20.32
CA ARG A 163 -13.37 2.09 -21.33
C ARG A 163 -13.17 3.30 -22.25
N SER A 164 -12.09 4.05 -22.10
CA SER A 164 -11.83 5.26 -22.90
C SER A 164 -11.60 4.99 -24.40
N ALA A 165 -11.52 3.71 -24.81
CA ALA A 165 -11.48 3.28 -26.20
C ALA A 165 -12.17 1.90 -26.33
N ALA A 166 -12.58 1.54 -27.56
CA ALA A 166 -13.13 0.22 -27.85
C ALA A 166 -12.16 -0.88 -27.41
N TRP A 167 -12.66 -1.88 -26.69
CA TRP A 167 -11.85 -2.97 -26.16
C TRP A 167 -11.51 -3.97 -27.27
N THR A 168 -10.22 -4.17 -27.50
CA THR A 168 -9.71 -5.09 -28.53
C THR A 168 -8.87 -6.22 -27.95
N ALA A 169 -8.44 -6.08 -26.68
CA ALA A 169 -7.49 -6.96 -26.02
C ALA A 169 -6.17 -7.18 -26.80
N SER A 170 -5.87 -6.30 -27.77
CA SER A 170 -4.62 -6.38 -28.52
C SER A 170 -3.40 -6.13 -27.64
N ASP A 171 -2.26 -6.70 -27.97
CA ASP A 171 -1.02 -6.52 -27.21
C ASP A 171 -0.65 -5.03 -27.07
N THR A 172 -0.92 -4.22 -28.10
CA THR A 172 -0.71 -2.76 -28.06
C THR A 172 -1.63 -2.09 -27.02
N GLN A 173 -2.92 -2.45 -27.02
CA GLN A 173 -3.86 -1.91 -26.05
C GLN A 173 -3.50 -2.38 -24.64
N LEU A 174 -3.17 -3.65 -24.45
CA LEU A 174 -2.77 -4.19 -23.15
C LEU A 174 -1.50 -3.52 -22.63
N ARG A 175 -0.49 -3.24 -23.46
CA ARG A 175 0.71 -2.50 -23.05
C ARG A 175 0.40 -1.14 -22.45
N THR A 176 -0.58 -0.43 -22.99
CA THR A 176 -0.99 0.88 -22.50
C THR A 176 -1.89 0.75 -21.27
N LYS A 177 -2.92 -0.08 -21.36
CA LYS A 177 -3.94 -0.19 -20.31
C LYS A 177 -3.41 -0.82 -19.02
N THR A 178 -2.58 -1.86 -19.10
CA THR A 178 -1.97 -2.50 -17.92
C THR A 178 -1.01 -1.56 -17.22
N ALA A 179 -0.14 -0.87 -17.94
CA ALA A 179 0.78 0.10 -17.35
C ALA A 179 0.03 1.25 -16.69
N GLY A 180 -1.01 1.77 -17.35
CA GLY A 180 -1.84 2.83 -16.77
C GLY A 180 -2.60 2.39 -15.52
N LEU A 181 -3.18 1.16 -15.50
CA LEU A 181 -3.82 0.62 -14.30
C LEU A 181 -2.85 0.50 -13.13
N VAL A 182 -1.67 -0.07 -13.36
CA VAL A 182 -0.63 -0.20 -12.32
C VAL A 182 -0.24 1.17 -11.80
N HIS A 183 0.01 2.14 -12.69
CA HIS A 183 0.33 3.51 -12.28
C HIS A 183 -0.78 4.16 -11.45
N LEU A 184 -2.03 4.04 -11.89
CA LEU A 184 -3.17 4.66 -11.21
C LEU A 184 -3.45 4.01 -9.85
N VAL A 185 -3.37 2.68 -9.74
CA VAL A 185 -3.60 1.97 -8.46
C VAL A 185 -2.47 2.26 -7.47
N LEU A 186 -1.20 2.10 -7.87
CA LEU A 186 -0.07 2.34 -6.99
C LEU A 186 0.10 3.83 -6.62
N GLY A 187 -0.38 4.71 -7.46
CA GLY A 187 -0.36 6.16 -7.25
C GLY A 187 -1.60 6.71 -6.54
N SER A 188 -2.59 5.87 -6.24
CA SER A 188 -3.81 6.30 -5.57
C SER A 188 -3.60 6.60 -4.08
N GLY A 189 -4.52 7.37 -3.51
CA GLY A 189 -4.51 7.69 -2.09
C GLY A 189 -4.72 6.45 -1.21
N GLU A 190 -5.49 5.48 -1.68
CA GLU A 190 -5.75 4.23 -0.95
C GLU A 190 -4.49 3.34 -0.84
N TYR A 191 -3.60 3.41 -1.82
CA TYR A 191 -2.34 2.64 -1.78
C TYR A 191 -1.36 3.12 -0.70
N VAL A 192 -1.61 4.28 -0.12
CA VAL A 192 -0.82 4.80 1.01
C VAL A 192 -1.09 4.01 2.30
N PHE A 193 -2.24 3.35 2.39
CA PHE A 193 -2.62 2.61 3.59
C PHE A 193 -2.18 1.14 3.56
N PHE A 194 -1.97 0.60 4.79
CA PHE A 194 -1.45 -0.75 5.00
C PHE A 194 -2.23 -1.46 6.11
#